data_71b253520afc09807aee1e11f32f6d90
#
_entry.id   71b253520afc09807aee1e11f32f6d90
#
_cell.length_a   1.000
_cell.length_b   1.000
_cell.length_c   1.000
_cell.angle_alpha   90.00
_cell.angle_beta   90.00
_cell.angle_gamma   90.00
#
_symmetry.space_group_name_H-M   'P 1'
#
loop_
_entity.id
_entity.type
_entity.pdbx_description
1 polymer ?
#
loop_
_entity_poly.entity_id
_entity_poly.type
_entity_poly.pdbx_seq_one_letter_code
_entity_poly.pdbx_strand_id
1 'polypeptide(L)'
;MEILKKLKNSTIAITLFIIMFPAPNAKSAEECFEGTSRAIFKFNMAVDDIIIEPIAKGYNKLPAPVRAGTSNFTSNIGTLLSIPNNFLQGDVKQLGHSIGSFAINTTVGILGFFNPAEKIGLKPHKEDVGQTLGSYGIGPGCYFVLPILGP
;
A
#
# COMPACT_ATOMS: atom_id res chain seq x y z
N MET A 1 19.28 22.84 -38.83
CA MET A 1 17.88 23.29 -38.75
C MET A 1 16.88 22.15 -39.07
N GLU A 2 17.18 21.22 -39.97
CA GLU A 2 16.31 20.05 -40.27
C GLU A 2 16.16 19.02 -39.14
N ILE A 3 17.21 18.75 -38.38
CA ILE A 3 17.18 17.75 -37.29
C ILE A 3 16.22 18.18 -36.17
N LEU A 4 16.20 19.45 -35.83
CA LEU A 4 15.26 19.99 -34.82
C LEU A 4 13.81 19.93 -35.28
N LYS A 5 13.55 20.11 -36.58
CA LYS A 5 12.22 20.00 -37.17
C LYS A 5 11.71 18.54 -37.17
N LYS A 6 12.62 17.58 -37.41
CA LYS A 6 12.34 16.14 -37.41
C LYS A 6 12.05 15.63 -35.97
N LEU A 7 12.81 16.10 -34.99
CA LEU A 7 12.59 15.81 -33.57
C LEU A 7 11.24 16.37 -33.08
N LYS A 8 10.90 17.62 -33.42
CA LYS A 8 9.63 18.25 -33.05
C LYS A 8 8.42 17.51 -33.65
N ASN A 9 8.51 17.08 -34.91
CA ASN A 9 7.44 16.30 -35.54
C ASN A 9 7.31 14.90 -34.96
N SER A 10 8.42 14.24 -34.58
CA SER A 10 8.41 12.93 -33.93
C SER A 10 7.79 12.98 -32.52
N THR A 11 8.08 14.03 -31.75
CA THR A 11 7.50 14.24 -30.42
C THR A 11 5.99 14.48 -30.49
N ILE A 12 5.54 15.28 -31.47
CA ILE A 12 4.11 15.53 -31.70
C ILE A 12 3.38 14.25 -32.12
N ALA A 13 3.98 13.42 -32.99
CA ALA A 13 3.40 12.16 -33.42
C ALA A 13 3.28 11.15 -32.27
N ILE A 14 4.28 11.07 -31.38
CA ILE A 14 4.26 10.21 -30.18
C ILE A 14 3.20 10.68 -29.18
N THR A 15 3.07 12.00 -28.98
CA THR A 15 2.06 12.57 -28.08
C THR A 15 0.64 12.32 -28.60
N LEU A 16 0.41 12.47 -29.91
CA LEU A 16 -0.87 12.17 -30.54
C LEU A 16 -1.21 10.67 -30.51
N PHE A 17 -0.22 9.78 -30.61
CA PHE A 17 -0.43 8.34 -30.51
C PHE A 17 -0.84 7.89 -29.12
N ILE A 18 -0.29 8.52 -28.06
CA ILE A 18 -0.65 8.24 -26.65
C ILE A 18 -2.09 8.68 -26.35
N ILE A 19 -2.57 9.77 -26.98
CA ILE A 19 -3.94 10.27 -26.80
C ILE A 19 -4.99 9.39 -27.50
N MET A 20 -4.61 8.60 -28.49
CA MET A 20 -5.52 7.72 -29.25
C MET A 20 -5.78 6.36 -28.59
N PHE A 21 -5.03 5.98 -27.54
CA PHE A 21 -5.37 4.80 -26.78
C PHE A 21 -6.47 5.16 -25.77
N PRO A 22 -7.68 4.62 -25.89
CA PRO A 22 -8.69 4.77 -24.86
C PRO A 22 -8.10 4.20 -23.57
N ALA A 23 -8.02 5.03 -22.53
CA ALA A 23 -7.67 4.54 -21.20
C ALA A 23 -8.62 3.37 -20.89
N PRO A 24 -8.09 2.22 -20.42
CA PRO A 24 -8.97 1.11 -20.04
C PRO A 24 -9.97 1.68 -19.03
N ASN A 25 -11.26 1.53 -19.31
CA ASN A 25 -12.31 1.91 -18.39
C ASN A 25 -12.04 1.15 -17.07
N ALA A 26 -11.54 1.85 -16.08
CA ALA A 26 -11.48 1.33 -14.73
C ALA A 26 -12.94 1.07 -14.32
N LYS A 27 -13.38 -0.19 -14.34
CA LYS A 27 -14.65 -0.57 -13.74
C LYS A 27 -14.53 -0.25 -12.26
N SER A 28 -15.26 0.75 -11.81
CA SER A 28 -15.46 0.96 -10.39
C SER A 28 -16.09 -0.31 -9.81
N ALA A 29 -15.61 -0.73 -8.64
CA ALA A 29 -16.25 -1.84 -7.93
C ALA A 29 -17.73 -1.50 -7.73
N GLU A 30 -18.62 -2.46 -8.07
CA GLU A 30 -20.05 -2.29 -7.82
C GLU A 30 -20.30 -2.14 -6.31
N GLU A 31 -21.00 -1.07 -5.92
CA GLU A 31 -21.37 -0.88 -4.52
C GLU A 31 -22.49 -1.86 -4.16
N CYS A 32 -22.16 -2.90 -3.39
CA CYS A 32 -23.16 -3.70 -2.73
C CYS A 32 -23.51 -3.04 -1.39
N PHE A 33 -24.77 -2.81 -1.11
CA PHE A 33 -25.22 -2.19 0.15
C PHE A 33 -24.80 -0.72 0.33
N GLU A 34 -24.96 0.11 -0.70
CA GLU A 34 -24.61 1.54 -0.66
C GLU A 34 -25.13 2.27 0.58
N GLY A 35 -26.38 2.05 0.95
CA GLY A 35 -26.97 2.69 2.14
C GLY A 35 -26.26 2.33 3.44
N THR A 36 -25.92 1.05 3.60
CA THR A 36 -25.18 0.54 4.77
C THR A 36 -23.76 1.07 4.79
N SER A 37 -23.07 1.01 3.66
CA SER A 37 -21.70 1.54 3.53
C SER A 37 -21.63 3.04 3.83
N ARG A 38 -22.60 3.84 3.37
CA ARG A 38 -22.70 5.27 3.69
C ARG A 38 -22.95 5.54 5.17
N ALA A 39 -23.79 4.72 5.84
CA ALA A 39 -24.02 4.85 7.27
C ALA A 39 -22.75 4.52 8.09
N ILE A 40 -22.07 3.42 7.74
CA ILE A 40 -20.82 3.03 8.38
C ILE A 40 -19.72 4.07 8.12
N PHE A 41 -19.64 4.61 6.91
CA PHE A 41 -18.68 5.68 6.60
C PHE A 41 -18.89 6.92 7.48
N LYS A 42 -20.14 7.38 7.67
CA LYS A 42 -20.44 8.49 8.58
C LYS A 42 -20.05 8.18 10.02
N PHE A 43 -20.28 6.95 10.47
CA PHE A 43 -19.83 6.51 11.79
C PHE A 43 -18.30 6.53 11.90
N ASN A 44 -17.59 6.01 10.89
CA ASN A 44 -16.13 6.03 10.85
C ASN A 44 -15.58 7.47 10.90
N MET A 45 -16.18 8.40 10.14
CA MET A 45 -15.79 9.81 10.18
C MET A 45 -15.99 10.44 11.58
N ALA A 46 -17.10 10.12 12.25
CA ALA A 46 -17.30 10.60 13.61
C ALA A 46 -16.28 10.04 14.61
N VAL A 47 -15.90 8.77 14.46
CA VAL A 47 -14.81 8.14 15.25
C VAL A 47 -13.47 8.79 14.95
N ASP A 48 -13.20 9.09 13.67
CA ASP A 48 -11.97 9.77 13.25
C ASP A 48 -11.87 11.14 13.92
N ASP A 49 -12.88 11.99 13.78
CA ASP A 49 -12.90 13.35 14.32
C ASP A 49 -12.76 13.39 15.85
N ILE A 50 -13.42 12.47 16.55
CA ILE A 50 -13.51 12.50 18.01
C ILE A 50 -12.34 11.78 18.69
N ILE A 51 -11.83 10.71 18.08
CA ILE A 51 -10.84 9.81 18.70
C ILE A 51 -9.53 9.80 17.94
N ILE A 52 -9.55 9.48 16.63
CA ILE A 52 -8.33 9.20 15.88
C ILE A 52 -7.55 10.47 15.60
N GLU A 53 -8.22 11.53 15.17
CA GLU A 53 -7.56 12.81 14.87
C GLU A 53 -6.87 13.43 16.10
N PRO A 54 -7.48 13.52 17.30
CA PRO A 54 -6.80 13.99 18.51
C PRO A 54 -5.58 13.13 18.89
N ILE A 55 -5.70 11.79 18.78
CA ILE A 55 -4.59 10.86 19.04
C ILE A 55 -3.47 11.10 18.02
N ALA A 56 -3.78 11.23 16.73
CA ALA A 56 -2.80 11.51 15.67
C ALA A 56 -2.10 12.85 15.87
N LYS A 57 -2.84 13.89 16.28
CA LYS A 57 -2.24 15.19 16.65
C LYS A 57 -1.29 15.08 17.84
N GLY A 58 -1.64 14.28 18.85
CA GLY A 58 -0.78 13.98 19.99
C GLY A 58 0.49 13.21 19.58
N TYR A 59 0.31 12.16 18.77
CA TYR A 59 1.41 11.37 18.21
C TYR A 59 2.40 12.22 17.40
N ASN A 60 1.91 13.16 16.60
CA ASN A 60 2.76 14.04 15.81
C ASN A 60 3.64 14.98 16.64
N LYS A 61 3.33 15.20 17.93
CA LYS A 61 4.16 15.98 18.86
C LYS A 61 5.31 15.16 19.45
N LEU A 62 5.32 13.83 19.30
CA LEU A 62 6.40 12.99 19.77
C LEU A 62 7.69 13.26 19.01
N PRO A 63 8.85 13.06 19.65
CA PRO A 63 10.16 13.17 19.00
C PRO A 63 10.27 12.26 17.78
N ALA A 64 10.97 12.72 16.73
CA ALA A 64 11.13 11.97 15.48
C ALA A 64 11.62 10.52 15.68
N PRO A 65 12.58 10.20 16.57
CA PRO A 65 13.01 8.82 16.80
C PRO A 65 11.89 7.90 17.30
N VAL A 66 11.00 8.42 18.17
CA VAL A 66 9.86 7.64 18.69
C VAL A 66 8.88 7.34 17.57
N ARG A 67 8.54 8.33 16.76
CA ARG A 67 7.64 8.15 15.61
C ARG A 67 8.23 7.19 14.59
N ALA A 68 9.53 7.31 14.29
CA ALA A 68 10.23 6.40 13.40
C ALA A 68 10.21 4.96 13.95
N GLY A 69 10.50 4.78 15.23
CA GLY A 69 10.46 3.46 15.87
C GLY A 69 9.08 2.82 15.84
N THR A 70 8.03 3.59 16.14
CA THR A 70 6.64 3.10 16.04
C THR A 70 6.28 2.72 14.61
N SER A 71 6.66 3.53 13.64
CA SER A 71 6.43 3.23 12.21
C SER A 71 7.16 1.96 11.76
N ASN A 72 8.42 1.80 12.19
CA ASN A 72 9.21 0.61 11.89
C ASN A 72 8.60 -0.66 12.52
N PHE A 73 8.17 -0.57 13.79
CA PHE A 73 7.48 -1.67 14.48
C PHE A 73 6.21 -2.10 13.75
N THR A 74 5.35 -1.15 13.39
CA THR A 74 4.13 -1.42 12.63
C THR A 74 4.44 -2.02 11.25
N SER A 75 5.47 -1.50 10.57
CA SER A 75 5.96 -2.05 9.30
C SER A 75 6.47 -3.48 9.45
N ASN A 76 7.14 -3.80 10.56
CA ASN A 76 7.66 -5.13 10.83
C ASN A 76 6.51 -6.15 11.01
N ILE A 77 5.43 -5.75 11.72
CA ILE A 77 4.21 -6.56 11.82
C ILE A 77 3.58 -6.75 10.42
N GLY A 78 3.50 -5.68 9.61
CA GLY A 78 3.02 -5.76 8.23
C GLY A 78 3.84 -6.73 7.38
N THR A 79 5.16 -6.77 7.58
CA THR A 79 6.05 -7.73 6.90
C THR A 79 5.70 -9.18 7.26
N LEU A 80 5.36 -9.46 8.53
CA LEU A 80 4.90 -10.79 8.95
C LEU A 80 3.65 -11.22 8.19
N LEU A 81 2.70 -10.30 7.97
CA LEU A 81 1.48 -10.56 7.20
C LEU A 81 1.77 -10.75 5.70
N SER A 82 2.83 -10.15 5.17
CA SER A 82 3.24 -10.31 3.77
C SER A 82 3.87 -11.68 3.48
N ILE A 83 4.44 -12.37 4.48
CA ILE A 83 5.10 -13.67 4.30
C ILE A 83 4.16 -14.72 3.66
N PRO A 84 2.97 -15.01 4.22
CA PRO A 84 2.06 -15.99 3.60
C PRO A 84 1.57 -15.52 2.22
N ASN A 85 1.38 -14.22 2.01
CA ASN A 85 0.96 -13.70 0.72
C ASN A 85 2.04 -13.88 -0.36
N ASN A 86 3.30 -13.58 -0.06
CA ASN A 86 4.42 -13.83 -0.97
C ASN A 86 4.56 -15.32 -1.30
N PHE A 87 4.37 -16.20 -0.30
CA PHE A 87 4.38 -17.65 -0.51
C PHE A 87 3.26 -18.09 -1.46
N LEU A 88 2.05 -17.65 -1.23
CA LEU A 88 0.89 -17.98 -2.07
C LEU A 88 1.03 -17.45 -3.49
N GLN A 89 1.64 -16.27 -3.67
CA GLN A 89 1.90 -15.69 -5.00
C GLN A 89 3.09 -16.37 -5.72
N GLY A 90 3.86 -17.22 -5.03
CA GLY A 90 5.04 -17.87 -5.60
C GLY A 90 6.25 -16.95 -5.76
N ASP A 91 6.22 -15.75 -5.15
CA ASP A 91 7.35 -14.82 -5.18
C ASP A 91 8.40 -15.20 -4.13
N VAL A 92 9.24 -16.16 -4.50
CA VAL A 92 10.31 -16.71 -3.64
C VAL A 92 11.31 -15.60 -3.22
N LYS A 93 11.57 -14.62 -4.10
CA LYS A 93 12.47 -13.52 -3.80
C LYS A 93 11.92 -12.62 -2.70
N GLN A 94 10.68 -12.16 -2.85
CA GLN A 94 10.03 -11.34 -1.84
C GLN A 94 9.75 -12.11 -0.55
N LEU A 95 9.45 -13.40 -0.66
CA LEU A 95 9.33 -14.29 0.49
C LEU A 95 10.64 -14.30 1.31
N GLY A 96 11.79 -14.48 0.65
CA GLY A 96 13.10 -14.44 1.30
C GLY A 96 13.41 -13.07 1.92
N HIS A 97 13.09 -11.97 1.23
CA HIS A 97 13.25 -10.62 1.76
C HIS A 97 12.33 -10.40 2.99
N SER A 98 11.10 -10.86 2.96
CA SER A 98 10.14 -10.71 4.07
C SER A 98 10.56 -11.50 5.30
N ILE A 99 10.93 -12.77 5.14
CA ILE A 99 11.42 -13.61 6.23
C ILE A 99 12.69 -13.03 6.84
N GLY A 100 13.70 -12.70 6.01
CA GLY A 100 14.97 -12.15 6.46
C GLY A 100 14.80 -10.80 7.16
N SER A 101 13.99 -9.90 6.58
CA SER A 101 13.72 -8.60 7.17
C SER A 101 13.00 -8.72 8.51
N PHE A 102 11.95 -9.54 8.58
CA PHE A 102 11.22 -9.78 9.83
C PHE A 102 12.12 -10.35 10.92
N ALA A 103 12.90 -11.38 10.62
CA ALA A 103 13.81 -12.01 11.58
C ALA A 103 14.86 -11.03 12.14
N ILE A 104 15.52 -10.28 11.24
CA ILE A 104 16.57 -9.33 11.62
C ILE A 104 15.99 -8.14 12.40
N ASN A 105 14.89 -7.57 11.93
CA ASN A 105 14.26 -6.43 12.60
C ASN A 105 13.66 -6.83 13.95
N THR A 106 13.15 -8.06 14.08
CA THR A 106 12.60 -8.54 15.35
C THR A 106 13.70 -8.82 16.37
N THR A 107 14.83 -9.39 15.97
CA THR A 107 15.93 -9.76 16.87
C THR A 107 16.89 -8.58 17.09
N VAL A 108 17.59 -8.13 16.07
CA VAL A 108 18.58 -7.06 16.12
C VAL A 108 17.92 -5.69 16.23
N GLY A 109 16.75 -5.52 15.59
CA GLY A 109 15.98 -4.28 15.57
C GLY A 109 15.06 -4.06 16.77
N ILE A 110 15.15 -4.88 17.81
CA ILE A 110 14.34 -4.81 19.04
C ILE A 110 12.85 -4.80 18.67
N LEU A 111 12.31 -5.98 18.32
CA LEU A 111 10.93 -6.19 17.87
C LEU A 111 10.50 -5.34 16.65
N GLY A 112 11.47 -4.85 15.88
CA GLY A 112 11.21 -4.01 14.73
C GLY A 112 11.20 -2.51 15.01
N PHE A 113 11.53 -2.06 16.23
CA PHE A 113 11.65 -0.63 16.52
C PHE A 113 12.76 0.04 15.69
N PHE A 114 13.83 -0.68 15.42
CA PHE A 114 14.87 -0.32 14.46
C PHE A 114 14.73 -1.16 13.20
N ASN A 115 15.23 -0.64 12.07
CA ASN A 115 15.18 -1.33 10.77
C ASN A 115 16.58 -1.62 10.20
N PRO A 116 17.38 -2.51 10.86
CA PRO A 116 18.69 -2.89 10.36
C PRO A 116 18.62 -3.68 9.04
N ALA A 117 17.53 -4.40 8.76
CA ALA A 117 17.36 -5.18 7.55
C ALA A 117 17.42 -4.30 6.28
N GLU A 118 16.85 -3.13 6.31
CA GLU A 118 16.89 -2.18 5.18
C GLU A 118 18.32 -1.74 4.86
N LYS A 119 19.17 -1.56 5.89
CA LYS A 119 20.56 -1.15 5.72
C LYS A 119 21.41 -2.19 5.01
N ILE A 120 21.04 -3.45 5.07
CA ILE A 120 21.69 -4.57 4.35
C ILE A 120 20.96 -4.94 3.05
N GLY A 121 20.01 -4.10 2.60
CA GLY A 121 19.33 -4.26 1.31
C GLY A 121 18.11 -5.19 1.31
N LEU A 122 17.65 -5.66 2.47
CA LEU A 122 16.41 -6.42 2.57
C LEU A 122 15.22 -5.46 2.59
N LYS A 123 14.56 -5.33 1.44
CA LYS A 123 13.38 -4.45 1.25
C LYS A 123 12.19 -5.29 0.81
N PRO A 124 11.41 -5.82 1.77
CA PRO A 124 10.19 -6.56 1.46
C PRO A 124 9.14 -5.65 0.87
N HIS A 125 8.39 -6.14 -0.13
CA HIS A 125 7.14 -5.52 -0.53
C HIS A 125 6.05 -5.86 0.46
N LYS A 126 5.17 -4.91 0.71
CA LYS A 126 3.96 -5.14 1.51
C LYS A 126 2.93 -5.80 0.62
N GLU A 127 2.60 -7.03 0.94
CA GLU A 127 1.62 -7.82 0.22
C GLU A 127 0.43 -8.10 1.11
N ASP A 128 -0.76 -8.09 0.52
CA ASP A 128 -2.00 -8.35 1.20
C ASP A 128 -2.83 -9.46 0.49
N VAL A 129 -3.91 -9.86 1.13
CA VAL A 129 -4.80 -10.91 0.62
C VAL A 129 -5.48 -10.47 -0.68
N GLY A 130 -5.81 -9.19 -0.84
CA GLY A 130 -6.43 -8.66 -2.05
C GLY A 130 -5.50 -8.78 -3.26
N GLN A 131 -4.22 -8.42 -3.09
CA GLN A 131 -3.19 -8.58 -4.12
C GLN A 131 -2.98 -10.06 -4.45
N THR A 132 -2.97 -10.93 -3.44
CA THR A 132 -2.85 -12.37 -3.64
C THR A 132 -4.02 -12.92 -4.46
N LEU A 133 -5.26 -12.58 -4.12
CA LEU A 133 -6.44 -12.98 -4.89
C LEU A 133 -6.40 -12.43 -6.31
N GLY A 134 -5.96 -11.18 -6.47
CA GLY A 134 -5.75 -10.55 -7.78
C GLY A 134 -4.74 -11.29 -8.65
N SER A 135 -3.65 -11.82 -8.06
CA SER A 135 -2.66 -12.63 -8.79
C SER A 135 -3.23 -13.93 -9.34
N TYR A 136 -4.27 -14.48 -8.71
CA TYR A 136 -5.04 -15.64 -9.19
C TYR A 136 -6.16 -15.27 -10.18
N GLY A 137 -6.27 -14.01 -10.58
CA GLY A 137 -7.29 -13.54 -11.53
C GLY A 137 -8.66 -13.30 -10.88
N ILE A 138 -8.76 -13.30 -9.56
CA ILE A 138 -9.99 -12.95 -8.84
C ILE A 138 -10.09 -11.43 -8.84
N GLY A 139 -11.07 -10.91 -9.58
CA GLY A 139 -11.32 -9.49 -9.66
C GLY A 139 -11.87 -8.88 -8.37
N PRO A 140 -11.93 -7.53 -8.29
CA PRO A 140 -12.54 -6.87 -7.15
C PRO A 140 -14.02 -7.27 -7.04
N GLY A 141 -14.41 -7.64 -5.83
CA GLY A 141 -15.82 -7.87 -5.51
C GLY A 141 -16.57 -6.56 -5.25
N CYS A 142 -17.71 -6.67 -4.55
CA CYS A 142 -18.46 -5.50 -4.11
C CYS A 142 -17.65 -4.64 -3.13
N TYR A 143 -17.74 -3.33 -3.29
CA TYR A 143 -17.20 -2.40 -2.31
C TYR A 143 -18.10 -2.37 -1.06
N PHE A 144 -17.52 -2.58 0.09
CA PHE A 144 -18.19 -2.55 1.38
C PHE A 144 -17.32 -1.84 2.42
N VAL A 145 -17.89 -0.87 3.12
CA VAL A 145 -17.21 -0.15 4.20
C VAL A 145 -17.33 -0.94 5.48
N LEU A 146 -16.20 -1.20 6.15
CA LEU A 146 -16.18 -1.86 7.45
C LEU A 146 -16.14 -0.84 8.59
N PRO A 147 -16.85 -1.08 9.71
CA PRO A 147 -16.73 -0.22 10.88
C PRO A 147 -15.29 -0.18 11.37
N ILE A 148 -14.74 1.03 11.55
CA ILE A 148 -13.38 1.31 12.05
C ILE A 148 -12.26 0.84 11.11
N LEU A 149 -12.45 -0.18 10.29
CA LEU A 149 -11.42 -0.82 9.45
C LEU A 149 -11.48 -0.39 7.98
N GLY A 150 -12.52 0.27 7.56
CA GLY A 150 -12.69 0.68 6.17
C GLY A 150 -12.71 2.20 6.02
N PRO A 151 -12.38 2.71 4.80
CA PRO A 151 -12.45 4.11 4.47
C PRO A 151 -13.85 4.64 4.55
#